data_58a234a8d0476c85fb38a0dc63569f76
#
_entry.id   58a234a8d0476c85fb38a0dc63569f76
#
_cell.length_a   1.000
_cell.length_b   1.000
_cell.length_c   1.000
_cell.angle_alpha   90.00
_cell.angle_beta   90.00
_cell.angle_gamma   90.00
#
_symmetry.space_group_name_H-M   'P 1'
#
loop_
_entity.id
_entity.type
_entity.pdbx_description
1 polymer ?
#
loop_
_entity_poly.entity_id
_entity_poly.type
_entity_poly.pdbx_seq_one_letter_code
_entity_poly.pdbx_strand_id
1 'polypeptide(L)'
;MNFDHNDKTKELIARVEKFMDDYVYPNEKVYEEQMAAFGDNRWQIPQILEDLKEKARAEGLWNLFLPESDKGAGLTNVEYAPLCEIFGRVGFAGEVFNCSAPDTGNMEVIDKYGNEEQKERWLKPLLAGEMRSAYLMTEPTVASSDATNISTTIEKDGDEYVINGRKWWSSGVMDPRCKIAILMGKTNPDAPRHQQQSQILVPLDSPGITILRHLPVFGFDDAPHGHSEVLLENVRVPVENLFLGEGRGFEISQGRLGPGRIHHCMRAIGVAERTLEKMAKRLLTRETFGKKIAEHSVWEERIANARIEIESSRLLTMKAAYMMDTVGNKVARAEIAMIKVLAPKMLCSIVDDAIQAHGGGGVTTDFGLGKTYASARVLRLVDGPDEVHNRTIARLEFKKYKEELESALK
;
A
#
# COMPACT_ATOMS: atom_id res chain seq x y z
N MET A 1 -8.29 -28.86 -0.53
CA MET A 1 -7.65 -27.55 -0.42
C MET A 1 -6.44 -27.78 0.47
N ASN A 2 -5.23 -27.47 0.00
CA ASN A 2 -4.03 -27.58 0.81
C ASN A 2 -3.71 -26.19 1.37
N PHE A 3 -3.58 -26.05 2.69
CA PHE A 3 -3.21 -24.81 3.37
C PHE A 3 -1.70 -24.71 3.60
N ASP A 4 -0.96 -25.79 3.30
CA ASP A 4 0.49 -25.77 3.43
C ASP A 4 1.16 -24.98 2.32
N HIS A 5 2.15 -24.18 2.70
CA HIS A 5 3.06 -23.55 1.74
C HIS A 5 3.99 -24.58 1.11
N ASN A 6 4.42 -24.33 -0.11
CA ASN A 6 5.47 -25.13 -0.72
C ASN A 6 6.83 -24.93 0.00
N ASP A 7 7.80 -25.79 -0.27
CA ASP A 7 9.09 -25.77 0.42
C ASP A 7 9.87 -24.46 0.21
N LYS A 8 9.83 -23.87 -1.00
CA LYS A 8 10.43 -22.56 -1.30
C LYS A 8 9.85 -21.47 -0.41
N THR A 9 8.51 -21.42 -0.30
CA THR A 9 7.83 -20.42 0.54
C THR A 9 8.13 -20.64 2.02
N LYS A 10 8.15 -21.90 2.51
CA LYS A 10 8.52 -22.21 3.90
C LYS A 10 9.95 -21.76 4.23
N GLU A 11 10.90 -22.00 3.32
CA GLU A 11 12.27 -21.54 3.48
C GLU A 11 12.35 -20.02 3.56
N LEU A 12 11.67 -19.29 2.64
CA LEU A 12 11.64 -17.85 2.64
C LEU A 12 10.96 -17.28 3.90
N ILE A 13 9.86 -17.86 4.37
CA ILE A 13 9.23 -17.51 5.64
C ILE A 13 10.25 -17.58 6.76
N ALA A 14 10.92 -18.71 6.93
CA ALA A 14 11.90 -18.90 8.01
C ALA A 14 13.06 -17.90 7.92
N ARG A 15 13.53 -17.57 6.71
CA ARG A 15 14.60 -16.58 6.49
C ARG A 15 14.13 -15.16 6.80
N VAL A 16 12.92 -14.77 6.37
CA VAL A 16 12.37 -13.43 6.66
C VAL A 16 12.08 -13.29 8.16
N GLU A 17 11.48 -14.32 8.83
CA GLU A 17 11.27 -14.30 10.28
C GLU A 17 12.58 -14.13 11.03
N LYS A 18 13.59 -14.93 10.68
CA LYS A 18 14.93 -14.80 11.28
C LYS A 18 15.52 -13.42 11.07
N PHE A 19 15.40 -12.85 9.88
CA PHE A 19 15.88 -11.50 9.60
C PHE A 19 15.14 -10.44 10.44
N MET A 20 13.83 -10.59 10.59
CA MET A 20 13.03 -9.69 11.46
C MET A 20 13.50 -9.79 12.92
N ASP A 21 13.72 -11.00 13.42
CA ASP A 21 14.16 -11.25 14.81
C ASP A 21 15.58 -10.73 15.07
N ASP A 22 16.50 -11.01 14.16
CA ASP A 22 17.93 -10.66 14.34
C ASP A 22 18.22 -9.19 14.11
N TYR A 23 17.50 -8.55 13.17
CA TYR A 23 17.88 -7.20 12.69
C TYR A 23 16.76 -6.16 12.79
N VAL A 24 15.50 -6.48 12.48
CA VAL A 24 14.46 -5.45 12.40
C VAL A 24 13.92 -5.09 13.78
N TYR A 25 13.43 -6.07 14.55
CA TYR A 25 12.86 -5.81 15.88
C TYR A 25 13.85 -5.19 16.86
N PRO A 26 15.13 -5.61 16.93
CA PRO A 26 16.10 -4.95 17.81
C PRO A 26 16.40 -3.50 17.45
N ASN A 27 16.19 -3.11 16.20
CA ASN A 27 16.48 -1.79 15.67
C ASN A 27 15.27 -0.85 15.56
N GLU A 28 14.08 -1.25 15.99
CA GLU A 28 12.89 -0.38 16.02
C GLU A 28 13.17 0.91 16.83
N LYS A 29 13.77 0.77 18.00
CA LYS A 29 14.12 1.91 18.85
C LYS A 29 15.21 2.79 18.23
N VAL A 30 16.21 2.20 17.61
CA VAL A 30 17.28 2.95 16.92
C VAL A 30 16.69 3.77 15.76
N TYR A 31 15.76 3.19 14.99
CA TYR A 31 15.04 3.90 13.95
C TYR A 31 14.27 5.11 14.51
N GLU A 32 13.51 4.92 15.58
CA GLU A 32 12.74 6.00 16.22
C GLU A 32 13.67 7.11 16.78
N GLU A 33 14.79 6.76 17.41
CA GLU A 33 15.78 7.70 17.93
C GLU A 33 16.44 8.50 16.82
N GLN A 34 16.82 7.87 15.70
CA GLN A 34 17.39 8.57 14.55
C GLN A 34 16.36 9.50 13.89
N MET A 35 15.11 9.07 13.74
CA MET A 35 14.03 9.93 13.23
C MET A 35 13.77 11.13 14.15
N ALA A 36 13.77 10.93 15.46
CA ALA A 36 13.60 12.01 16.44
C ALA A 36 14.76 13.01 16.41
N ALA A 37 15.99 12.56 16.18
CA ALA A 37 17.18 13.39 16.09
C ALA A 37 17.15 14.39 14.92
N PHE A 38 16.38 14.14 13.87
CA PHE A 38 16.21 15.08 12.76
C PHE A 38 15.38 16.32 13.12
N GLY A 39 14.60 16.30 14.20
CA GLY A 39 13.78 17.43 14.65
C GLY A 39 12.83 17.92 13.56
N ASP A 40 12.86 19.23 13.28
CA ASP A 40 12.01 19.84 12.24
C ASP A 40 12.44 19.46 10.81
N ASN A 41 13.72 19.10 10.62
CA ASN A 41 14.25 18.64 9.32
C ASN A 41 14.11 17.12 9.16
N ARG A 42 12.92 16.59 9.37
CA ARG A 42 12.64 15.17 9.49
C ARG A 42 12.42 14.41 8.16
N TRP A 43 12.47 15.12 7.03
CA TRP A 43 12.46 14.53 5.71
C TRP A 43 13.86 14.03 5.33
N GLN A 44 14.42 13.17 6.18
CA GLN A 44 15.73 12.56 6.02
C GLN A 44 15.63 11.06 6.31
N ILE A 45 16.59 10.32 5.78
CA ILE A 45 16.60 8.87 5.90
C ILE A 45 17.44 8.45 7.09
N PRO A 46 16.89 7.71 8.06
CA PRO A 46 17.68 7.20 9.17
C PRO A 46 18.70 6.18 8.66
N GLN A 47 19.94 6.29 9.13
CA GLN A 47 21.05 5.45 8.67
C GLN A 47 20.76 3.95 8.88
N ILE A 48 20.13 3.61 10.00
CA ILE A 48 19.76 2.21 10.29
C ILE A 48 18.90 1.58 9.20
N LEU A 49 18.03 2.36 8.52
CA LEU A 49 17.23 1.85 7.43
C LEU A 49 18.09 1.41 6.24
N GLU A 50 19.10 2.22 5.87
CA GLU A 50 20.01 1.87 4.78
C GLU A 50 20.92 0.67 5.15
N ASP A 51 21.40 0.61 6.40
CA ASP A 51 22.18 -0.53 6.90
C ASP A 51 21.38 -1.85 6.83
N LEU A 52 20.08 -1.80 7.17
CA LEU A 52 19.20 -2.96 7.09
C LEU A 52 18.90 -3.38 5.64
N LYS A 53 18.77 -2.41 4.73
CA LYS A 53 18.59 -2.65 3.29
C LYS A 53 19.80 -3.37 2.70
N GLU A 54 21.03 -2.95 3.06
CA GLU A 54 22.25 -3.63 2.62
C GLU A 54 22.31 -5.08 3.11
N LYS A 55 21.93 -5.34 4.36
CA LYS A 55 21.83 -6.70 4.91
C LYS A 55 20.81 -7.54 4.16
N ALA A 56 19.61 -7.00 3.91
CA ALA A 56 18.56 -7.71 3.19
C ALA A 56 19.00 -8.09 1.77
N ARG A 57 19.73 -7.20 1.07
CA ARG A 57 20.35 -7.49 -0.24
C ARG A 57 21.38 -8.62 -0.14
N ALA A 58 22.28 -8.53 0.83
CA ALA A 58 23.34 -9.53 1.02
C ALA A 58 22.76 -10.93 1.31
N GLU A 59 21.62 -10.99 1.97
CA GLU A 59 20.91 -12.25 2.23
C GLU A 59 19.96 -12.67 1.10
N GLY A 60 19.87 -11.93 -0.01
CA GLY A 60 18.97 -12.24 -1.13
C GLY A 60 17.48 -12.08 -0.78
N LEU A 61 17.15 -11.24 0.20
CA LEU A 61 15.78 -10.88 0.62
C LEU A 61 15.39 -9.52 0.04
N TRP A 62 15.47 -9.38 -1.29
CA TRP A 62 15.26 -8.12 -1.98
C TRP A 62 14.28 -8.26 -3.14
N ASN A 63 13.40 -7.27 -3.35
CA ASN A 63 12.38 -7.27 -4.42
C ASN A 63 11.45 -8.49 -4.40
N LEU A 64 11.04 -8.97 -3.24
CA LEU A 64 10.22 -10.18 -3.10
C LEU A 64 8.81 -10.05 -3.71
N PHE A 65 8.36 -8.80 -3.94
CA PHE A 65 6.98 -8.47 -4.32
C PHE A 65 6.63 -8.69 -5.80
N LEU A 66 7.63 -8.70 -6.70
CA LEU A 66 7.39 -8.67 -8.16
C LEU A 66 6.96 -10.06 -8.65
N PRO A 67 5.64 -10.30 -8.92
CA PRO A 67 5.14 -11.62 -9.20
C PRO A 67 5.68 -12.17 -10.53
N GLU A 68 6.10 -13.42 -10.51
CA GLU A 68 6.49 -14.19 -11.71
C GLU A 68 7.55 -13.49 -12.60
N SER A 69 8.25 -12.49 -12.07
CA SER A 69 9.29 -11.74 -12.80
C SER A 69 10.68 -12.24 -12.45
N ASP A 70 11.54 -12.31 -13.44
CA ASP A 70 12.98 -12.58 -13.30
C ASP A 70 13.75 -11.45 -12.59
N LYS A 71 13.13 -10.26 -12.49
CA LYS A 71 13.64 -9.09 -11.78
C LYS A 71 13.33 -9.11 -10.28
N GLY A 72 12.49 -10.02 -9.82
CA GLY A 72 12.14 -10.26 -8.43
C GLY A 72 12.51 -11.68 -7.99
N ALA A 73 11.86 -12.16 -6.92
CA ALA A 73 12.06 -13.53 -6.41
C ALA A 73 11.25 -14.59 -7.19
N GLY A 74 10.50 -14.21 -8.23
CA GLY A 74 9.65 -15.09 -9.02
C GLY A 74 8.56 -15.77 -8.18
N LEU A 75 7.99 -15.06 -7.20
CA LEU A 75 6.92 -15.54 -6.34
C LEU A 75 5.56 -15.26 -6.95
N THR A 76 4.60 -16.16 -6.75
CA THR A 76 3.19 -15.88 -6.94
C THR A 76 2.64 -14.99 -5.81
N ASN A 77 1.44 -14.44 -5.97
CA ASN A 77 0.80 -13.67 -4.89
C ASN A 77 0.56 -14.54 -3.64
N VAL A 78 0.22 -15.82 -3.82
CA VAL A 78 0.05 -16.78 -2.71
C VAL A 78 1.36 -17.01 -1.96
N GLU A 79 2.49 -17.12 -2.66
CA GLU A 79 3.81 -17.31 -2.05
C GLU A 79 4.33 -16.04 -1.37
N TYR A 80 4.02 -14.86 -1.92
CA TYR A 80 4.42 -13.56 -1.36
C TYR A 80 3.60 -13.16 -0.12
N ALA A 81 2.34 -13.58 -0.04
CA ALA A 81 1.41 -13.17 1.02
C ALA A 81 1.96 -13.34 2.45
N PRO A 82 2.47 -14.51 2.86
CA PRO A 82 2.99 -14.70 4.22
C PRO A 82 4.22 -13.84 4.50
N LEU A 83 5.08 -13.60 3.50
CA LEU A 83 6.25 -12.73 3.65
C LEU A 83 5.84 -11.28 3.89
N CYS A 84 4.86 -10.81 3.10
CA CYS A 84 4.30 -9.47 3.22
C CYS A 84 3.60 -9.26 4.57
N GLU A 85 2.96 -10.29 5.12
CA GLU A 85 2.40 -10.28 6.47
C GLU A 85 3.50 -10.12 7.53
N ILE A 86 4.60 -10.88 7.43
CA ILE A 86 5.69 -10.86 8.42
C ILE A 86 6.33 -9.47 8.50
N PHE A 87 6.78 -8.90 7.39
CA PHE A 87 7.38 -7.56 7.46
C PHE A 87 6.34 -6.44 7.62
N GLY A 88 5.06 -6.70 7.34
CA GLY A 88 3.96 -5.80 7.70
C GLY A 88 3.85 -5.51 9.19
N ARG A 89 4.44 -6.35 10.07
CA ARG A 89 4.45 -6.18 11.53
C ARG A 89 5.20 -4.92 12.00
N VAL A 90 6.13 -4.39 11.19
CA VAL A 90 6.94 -3.19 11.51
C VAL A 90 6.82 -2.17 10.36
N GLY A 91 6.48 -0.92 10.68
CA GLY A 91 6.09 0.08 9.69
C GLY A 91 7.12 0.36 8.60
N PHE A 92 8.42 0.34 8.92
CA PHE A 92 9.50 0.57 7.96
C PHE A 92 10.03 -0.72 7.30
N ALA A 93 9.68 -1.90 7.80
CA ALA A 93 10.29 -3.15 7.34
C ALA A 93 9.98 -3.45 5.86
N GLY A 94 8.83 -3.05 5.33
CA GLY A 94 8.56 -3.18 3.91
C GLY A 94 9.62 -2.53 3.03
N GLU A 95 10.17 -1.39 3.44
CA GLU A 95 11.25 -0.72 2.71
C GLU A 95 12.59 -1.45 2.84
N VAL A 96 12.87 -2.09 3.97
CA VAL A 96 14.10 -2.89 4.16
C VAL A 96 14.26 -3.94 3.07
N PHE A 97 13.15 -4.51 2.60
CA PHE A 97 13.12 -5.53 1.53
C PHE A 97 12.80 -4.97 0.14
N ASN A 98 12.77 -3.64 -0.02
CA ASN A 98 12.29 -2.93 -1.22
C ASN A 98 10.86 -3.34 -1.62
N CYS A 99 10.01 -3.60 -0.65
CA CYS A 99 8.63 -4.09 -0.82
C CYS A 99 7.59 -3.10 -0.30
N SER A 100 7.87 -1.79 -0.27
CA SER A 100 6.95 -0.77 0.23
C SER A 100 6.18 -0.06 -0.90
N ALA A 101 4.96 0.37 -0.60
CA ALA A 101 4.19 1.24 -1.48
C ALA A 101 4.68 2.70 -1.35
N PRO A 102 4.55 3.53 -2.41
CA PRO A 102 3.94 3.26 -3.70
C PRO A 102 4.88 2.58 -4.72
N ASP A 103 6.16 2.39 -4.38
CA ASP A 103 7.19 1.93 -5.31
C ASP A 103 6.87 0.56 -5.92
N THR A 104 6.40 -0.39 -5.11
CA THR A 104 6.03 -1.72 -5.64
C THR A 104 5.06 -1.63 -6.79
N GLY A 105 3.95 -0.88 -6.61
CA GLY A 105 2.96 -0.71 -7.67
C GLY A 105 3.47 0.10 -8.85
N ASN A 106 4.38 1.07 -8.65
CA ASN A 106 4.98 1.85 -9.72
C ASN A 106 5.98 1.01 -10.52
N MET A 107 6.79 0.19 -9.84
CA MET A 107 7.72 -0.76 -10.49
C MET A 107 6.96 -1.79 -11.33
N GLU A 108 5.84 -2.33 -10.83
CA GLU A 108 4.97 -3.23 -11.59
C GLU A 108 4.38 -2.55 -12.85
N VAL A 109 3.98 -1.26 -12.76
CA VAL A 109 3.51 -0.51 -13.92
C VAL A 109 4.60 -0.33 -14.95
N ILE A 110 5.80 0.09 -14.53
CA ILE A 110 6.91 0.32 -15.46
C ILE A 110 7.39 -1.01 -16.07
N ASP A 111 7.45 -2.09 -15.29
CA ASP A 111 7.83 -3.41 -15.79
C ASP A 111 6.86 -3.91 -16.86
N LYS A 112 5.57 -3.78 -16.61
CA LYS A 112 4.52 -4.30 -17.47
C LYS A 112 4.19 -3.42 -18.69
N TYR A 113 4.21 -2.11 -18.53
CA TYR A 113 3.70 -1.15 -19.51
C TYR A 113 4.76 -0.18 -20.05
N GLY A 114 5.92 -0.12 -19.41
CA GLY A 114 7.03 0.73 -19.84
C GLY A 114 7.74 0.16 -21.08
N ASN A 115 8.26 1.05 -21.92
CA ASN A 115 9.20 0.71 -22.96
C ASN A 115 10.60 0.46 -22.38
N GLU A 116 11.55 -0.03 -23.19
CA GLU A 116 12.88 -0.39 -22.72
C GLU A 116 13.67 0.82 -22.17
N GLU A 117 13.50 2.02 -22.75
CA GLU A 117 14.14 3.24 -22.27
C GLU A 117 13.59 3.64 -20.88
N GLN A 118 12.27 3.57 -20.69
CA GLN A 118 11.63 3.84 -19.40
C GLN A 118 12.08 2.83 -18.34
N LYS A 119 12.24 1.55 -18.71
CA LYS A 119 12.72 0.50 -17.80
C LYS A 119 14.19 0.72 -17.42
N GLU A 120 15.06 0.99 -18.37
CA GLU A 120 16.48 1.23 -18.09
C GLU A 120 16.66 2.49 -17.23
N ARG A 121 15.94 3.57 -17.55
CA ARG A 121 16.09 4.85 -16.88
C ARG A 121 15.47 4.88 -15.48
N TRP A 122 14.31 4.22 -15.27
CA TRP A 122 13.51 4.38 -14.06
C TRP A 122 13.32 3.08 -13.29
N LEU A 123 12.99 1.96 -13.95
CA LEU A 123 12.75 0.70 -13.25
C LEU A 123 14.04 0.14 -12.63
N LYS A 124 15.12 0.16 -13.35
CA LYS A 124 16.40 -0.39 -12.90
C LYS A 124 16.90 0.26 -11.59
N PRO A 125 17.00 1.60 -11.48
CA PRO A 125 17.40 2.22 -10.21
C PRO A 125 16.34 2.09 -9.11
N LEU A 126 15.03 1.98 -9.41
CA LEU A 126 14.00 1.64 -8.43
C LEU A 126 14.18 0.24 -7.87
N LEU A 127 14.42 -0.76 -8.72
CA LEU A 127 14.72 -2.14 -8.31
C LEU A 127 16.03 -2.23 -7.53
N ALA A 128 17.02 -1.40 -7.86
CA ALA A 128 18.23 -1.27 -7.08
C ALA A 128 18.03 -0.53 -5.74
N GLY A 129 16.86 0.11 -5.53
CA GLY A 129 16.57 0.92 -4.33
C GLY A 129 17.42 2.19 -4.21
N GLU A 130 17.98 2.66 -5.32
CA GLU A 130 18.78 3.88 -5.41
C GLU A 130 17.91 5.14 -5.40
N MET A 131 16.66 5.00 -5.80
CA MET A 131 15.65 6.07 -5.75
C MET A 131 14.28 5.54 -5.36
N ARG A 132 13.35 6.48 -5.09
CA ARG A 132 11.95 6.22 -4.79
C ARG A 132 11.06 6.87 -5.84
N SER A 133 9.78 6.52 -5.80
CA SER A 133 8.77 7.01 -6.73
C SER A 133 7.47 7.42 -6.03
N ALA A 134 6.64 8.16 -6.74
CA ALA A 134 5.31 8.55 -6.28
C ALA A 134 4.23 8.22 -7.32
N TYR A 135 2.97 8.23 -6.88
CA TYR A 135 1.81 8.07 -7.76
C TYR A 135 0.85 9.24 -7.57
N LEU A 136 0.73 10.10 -8.59
CA LEU A 136 -0.03 11.34 -8.57
C LEU A 136 -1.38 11.16 -9.28
N MET A 137 -2.40 10.74 -8.51
CA MET A 137 -3.73 10.48 -9.05
C MET A 137 -4.79 11.39 -8.42
N THR A 138 -4.89 11.37 -7.08
CA THR A 138 -5.94 12.03 -6.31
C THR A 138 -5.85 13.56 -6.39
N GLU A 139 -6.99 14.24 -6.49
CA GLU A 139 -7.09 15.70 -6.61
C GLU A 139 -7.97 16.30 -5.51
N PRO A 140 -7.65 17.49 -4.98
CA PRO A 140 -8.41 18.10 -3.89
C PRO A 140 -9.80 18.62 -4.32
N THR A 141 -9.96 18.94 -5.60
CA THR A 141 -11.15 19.66 -6.14
C THR A 141 -12.23 18.74 -6.69
N VAL A 142 -11.93 17.43 -6.83
CA VAL A 142 -12.86 16.44 -7.40
C VAL A 142 -12.90 15.16 -6.54
N ALA A 143 -14.01 14.44 -6.62
CA ALA A 143 -14.14 13.12 -5.98
C ALA A 143 -13.34 12.07 -6.78
N SER A 144 -12.04 11.94 -6.49
CA SER A 144 -11.09 11.09 -7.23
C SER A 144 -11.30 9.57 -7.03
N SER A 145 -12.19 9.16 -6.13
CA SER A 145 -12.67 7.77 -6.04
C SER A 145 -13.39 7.31 -7.31
N ASP A 146 -13.96 8.25 -8.06
CA ASP A 146 -14.31 8.09 -9.47
C ASP A 146 -13.16 8.66 -10.33
N ALA A 147 -12.30 7.80 -10.83
CA ALA A 147 -11.13 8.20 -11.63
C ALA A 147 -11.48 8.99 -12.90
N THR A 148 -12.73 8.93 -13.36
CA THR A 148 -13.20 9.70 -14.51
C THR A 148 -13.39 11.19 -14.20
N ASN A 149 -13.41 11.57 -12.92
CA ASN A 149 -13.51 12.97 -12.47
C ASN A 149 -12.17 13.71 -12.46
N ILE A 150 -11.04 13.03 -12.66
CA ILE A 150 -9.71 13.66 -12.70
C ILE A 150 -9.73 14.84 -13.65
N SER A 151 -9.26 15.99 -13.18
CA SER A 151 -9.29 17.27 -13.90
C SER A 151 -7.91 17.76 -14.38
N THR A 152 -6.81 17.23 -13.83
CA THR A 152 -5.44 17.50 -14.32
C THR A 152 -5.37 17.23 -15.82
N THR A 153 -4.86 18.20 -16.60
CA THR A 153 -4.73 18.11 -18.07
C THR A 153 -3.33 17.60 -18.45
N ILE A 154 -3.27 16.89 -19.57
CA ILE A 154 -2.04 16.48 -20.25
C ILE A 154 -2.26 16.83 -21.72
N GLU A 155 -1.70 17.95 -22.18
CA GLU A 155 -1.92 18.49 -23.51
C GLU A 155 -0.66 18.32 -24.36
N LYS A 156 -0.80 17.76 -25.57
CA LYS A 156 0.33 17.57 -26.47
C LYS A 156 0.73 18.90 -27.12
N ASP A 157 2.03 19.24 -27.06
CA ASP A 157 2.63 20.41 -27.68
C ASP A 157 3.94 20.02 -28.37
N GLY A 158 3.87 19.72 -29.67
CA GLY A 158 5.02 19.21 -30.43
C GLY A 158 5.48 17.84 -29.93
N ASP A 159 6.73 17.75 -29.48
CA ASP A 159 7.39 16.54 -28.97
C ASP A 159 7.30 16.43 -27.44
N GLU A 160 6.48 17.27 -26.81
CA GLU A 160 6.26 17.28 -25.36
C GLU A 160 4.79 17.19 -25.01
N TYR A 161 4.53 16.82 -23.75
CA TYR A 161 3.25 17.04 -23.09
C TYR A 161 3.39 18.15 -22.04
N VAL A 162 2.39 19.05 -22.01
CA VAL A 162 2.25 20.09 -21.00
C VAL A 162 1.20 19.68 -20.00
N ILE A 163 1.58 19.65 -18.72
CA ILE A 163 0.75 19.15 -17.63
C ILE A 163 0.38 20.29 -16.71
N ASN A 164 -0.92 20.45 -16.44
CA ASN A 164 -1.47 21.42 -15.52
C ASN A 164 -2.49 20.78 -14.58
N GLY A 165 -2.36 21.03 -13.26
CA GLY A 165 -3.28 20.52 -12.29
C GLY A 165 -2.76 20.56 -10.86
N ARG A 166 -3.54 19.99 -9.94
CA ARG A 166 -3.20 19.92 -8.52
C ARG A 166 -3.52 18.53 -7.98
N LYS A 167 -2.52 17.90 -7.42
CA LYS A 167 -2.59 16.57 -6.83
C LYS A 167 -2.43 16.65 -5.32
N TRP A 168 -3.05 15.75 -4.58
CA TRP A 168 -2.85 15.62 -3.16
C TRP A 168 -2.84 14.15 -2.73
N TRP A 169 -2.50 13.90 -1.47
CA TRP A 169 -2.25 12.54 -0.96
C TRP A 169 -1.23 11.78 -1.81
N SER A 170 -0.27 12.53 -2.37
CA SER A 170 0.83 12.00 -3.16
C SER A 170 1.88 11.45 -2.22
N SER A 171 1.76 10.15 -1.91
CA SER A 171 2.64 9.45 -0.97
C SER A 171 4.05 9.32 -1.54
N GLY A 172 5.05 9.57 -0.71
CA GLY A 172 6.47 9.46 -1.05
C GLY A 172 7.11 10.70 -1.64
N VAL A 173 6.34 11.73 -2.04
CA VAL A 173 6.92 12.95 -2.66
C VAL A 173 7.82 13.74 -1.69
N MET A 174 7.59 13.64 -0.38
CA MET A 174 8.44 14.31 0.62
C MET A 174 9.81 13.65 0.79
N ASP A 175 9.96 12.39 0.38
CA ASP A 175 11.22 11.65 0.47
C ASP A 175 12.25 12.25 -0.50
N PRO A 176 13.45 12.67 -0.04
CA PRO A 176 14.47 13.28 -0.89
C PRO A 176 14.99 12.35 -1.99
N ARG A 177 14.79 11.04 -1.83
CA ARG A 177 15.12 10.01 -2.82
C ARG A 177 14.04 9.85 -3.89
N CYS A 178 12.86 10.45 -3.74
CA CYS A 178 11.79 10.37 -4.72
C CYS A 178 12.15 11.21 -5.96
N LYS A 179 12.39 10.55 -7.11
CA LYS A 179 12.86 11.21 -8.33
C LYS A 179 11.87 11.18 -9.47
N ILE A 180 10.93 10.25 -9.43
CA ILE A 180 9.97 10.02 -10.51
C ILE A 180 8.56 9.83 -9.97
N ALA A 181 7.57 10.36 -10.66
CA ALA A 181 6.17 10.09 -10.40
C ALA A 181 5.47 9.51 -11.62
N ILE A 182 4.51 8.62 -11.39
CA ILE A 182 3.50 8.25 -12.38
C ILE A 182 2.30 9.16 -12.13
N LEU A 183 1.97 10.01 -13.12
CA LEU A 183 0.86 10.94 -13.04
C LEU A 183 -0.30 10.48 -13.92
N MET A 184 -1.52 10.54 -13.38
CA MET A 184 -2.75 10.33 -14.13
C MET A 184 -3.44 11.66 -14.41
N GLY A 185 -3.74 11.93 -15.67
CA GLY A 185 -4.44 13.14 -16.12
C GLY A 185 -5.27 12.89 -17.38
N LYS A 186 -6.03 13.89 -17.82
CA LYS A 186 -6.84 13.85 -19.05
C LYS A 186 -6.02 14.30 -20.25
N THR A 187 -5.95 13.46 -21.28
CA THR A 187 -5.40 13.79 -22.59
C THR A 187 -6.48 14.17 -23.58
N ASN A 188 -7.66 13.56 -23.50
CA ASN A 188 -8.77 13.86 -24.41
C ASN A 188 -10.12 13.86 -23.65
N PRO A 189 -10.66 15.04 -23.28
CA PRO A 189 -11.93 15.14 -22.56
C PRO A 189 -13.15 14.69 -23.41
N ASP A 190 -13.04 14.70 -24.74
CA ASP A 190 -14.13 14.35 -25.66
C ASP A 190 -14.19 12.83 -25.97
N ALA A 191 -13.16 12.08 -25.56
CA ALA A 191 -13.13 10.64 -25.72
C ALA A 191 -14.17 9.93 -24.85
N PRO A 192 -14.51 8.66 -25.11
CA PRO A 192 -15.36 7.86 -24.25
C PRO A 192 -14.83 7.86 -22.81
N ARG A 193 -15.73 7.88 -21.82
CA ARG A 193 -15.47 8.12 -20.39
C ARG A 193 -14.21 7.43 -19.82
N HIS A 194 -13.94 6.18 -20.19
CA HIS A 194 -12.79 5.43 -19.72
C HIS A 194 -11.55 5.50 -20.62
N GLN A 195 -11.59 6.37 -21.64
CA GLN A 195 -10.49 6.62 -22.58
C GLN A 195 -10.05 8.09 -22.55
N GLN A 196 -10.52 8.88 -21.58
CA GLN A 196 -10.13 10.27 -21.41
C GLN A 196 -8.78 10.43 -20.72
N GLN A 197 -8.40 9.46 -19.85
CA GLN A 197 -7.23 9.55 -19.00
C GLN A 197 -6.04 8.78 -19.58
N SER A 198 -4.87 9.34 -19.35
CA SER A 198 -3.58 8.73 -19.64
C SER A 198 -2.70 8.70 -18.39
N GLN A 199 -1.66 7.90 -18.41
CA GLN A 199 -0.62 7.91 -17.39
C GLN A 199 0.73 8.23 -18.03
N ILE A 200 1.49 9.10 -17.35
CA ILE A 200 2.75 9.61 -17.83
C ILE A 200 3.80 9.68 -16.73
N LEU A 201 5.05 9.40 -17.06
CA LEU A 201 6.19 9.56 -16.15
C LEU A 201 6.58 11.04 -16.06
N VAL A 202 6.67 11.53 -14.83
CA VAL A 202 7.02 12.93 -14.53
C VAL A 202 8.20 12.96 -13.58
N PRO A 203 9.41 13.34 -14.03
CA PRO A 203 10.53 13.60 -13.12
C PRO A 203 10.16 14.71 -12.14
N LEU A 204 10.42 14.51 -10.84
CA LEU A 204 9.97 15.45 -9.81
C LEU A 204 10.81 16.74 -9.73
N ASP A 205 11.94 16.79 -10.42
CA ASP A 205 12.76 17.98 -10.62
C ASP A 205 12.37 18.82 -11.84
N SER A 206 11.29 18.43 -12.56
CA SER A 206 10.80 19.19 -13.71
C SER A 206 10.34 20.59 -13.31
N PRO A 207 10.68 21.63 -14.08
CA PRO A 207 10.18 22.98 -13.85
C PRO A 207 8.65 23.03 -13.82
N GLY A 208 8.08 23.82 -12.91
CA GLY A 208 6.63 23.96 -12.74
C GLY A 208 6.03 23.01 -11.70
N ILE A 209 6.81 22.16 -11.07
CA ILE A 209 6.36 21.33 -9.94
C ILE A 209 6.63 22.06 -8.62
N THR A 210 5.59 22.22 -7.82
CA THR A 210 5.70 22.81 -6.47
C THR A 210 5.04 21.91 -5.45
N ILE A 211 5.79 21.49 -4.44
CA ILE A 211 5.22 20.82 -3.25
C ILE A 211 4.67 21.90 -2.34
N LEU A 212 3.33 21.98 -2.24
CA LEU A 212 2.65 23.04 -1.47
C LEU A 212 2.75 22.81 0.03
N ARG A 213 2.56 21.58 0.47
CA ARG A 213 2.60 21.16 1.88
C ARG A 213 2.62 19.65 2.03
N HIS A 214 3.00 19.18 3.19
CA HIS A 214 2.72 17.81 3.62
C HIS A 214 1.30 17.70 4.19
N LEU A 215 0.74 16.50 4.18
CA LEU A 215 -0.62 16.18 4.64
C LEU A 215 -0.53 15.14 5.76
N PRO A 216 -0.63 15.53 7.03
CA PRO A 216 -0.57 14.60 8.14
C PRO A 216 -1.88 13.83 8.29
N VAL A 217 -1.79 12.56 8.70
CA VAL A 217 -2.93 11.73 9.09
C VAL A 217 -3.12 11.82 10.60
N PHE A 218 -4.18 12.48 11.06
CA PHE A 218 -4.42 12.72 12.49
C PHE A 218 -3.23 13.32 13.23
N GLY A 219 -2.45 14.17 12.54
CA GLY A 219 -1.25 14.79 13.10
C GLY A 219 0.05 14.00 12.90
N PHE A 220 0.01 12.77 12.42
CA PHE A 220 1.20 12.00 12.05
C PHE A 220 1.60 12.28 10.60
N ASP A 221 2.84 12.68 10.39
CA ASP A 221 3.36 13.11 9.08
C ASP A 221 3.94 12.00 8.21
N ASP A 222 4.15 10.82 8.80
CA ASP A 222 4.71 9.63 8.15
C ASP A 222 6.10 9.85 7.50
N ALA A 223 6.91 10.75 8.09
CA ALA A 223 8.27 10.99 7.62
C ALA A 223 9.16 9.72 7.73
N PRO A 224 10.11 9.54 6.81
CA PRO A 224 10.53 10.41 5.71
C PRO A 224 9.65 10.34 4.46
N HIS A 225 8.76 9.38 4.38
CA HIS A 225 7.92 9.09 3.23
C HIS A 225 6.89 10.19 2.94
N GLY A 226 6.03 10.49 3.91
CA GLY A 226 5.05 11.57 3.88
C GLY A 226 3.98 11.47 2.78
N HIS A 227 2.99 12.36 2.89
CA HIS A 227 1.97 12.57 1.87
C HIS A 227 1.97 14.06 1.51
N SER A 228 1.84 14.39 0.23
CA SER A 228 1.99 15.78 -0.21
C SER A 228 0.83 16.27 -1.04
N GLU A 229 0.65 17.58 -1.03
CA GLU A 229 -0.11 18.31 -2.01
C GLU A 229 0.87 18.93 -3.01
N VAL A 230 0.64 18.65 -4.31
CA VAL A 230 1.56 19.00 -5.41
C VAL A 230 0.80 19.84 -6.44
N LEU A 231 1.35 20.99 -6.79
CA LEU A 231 0.90 21.85 -7.87
C LEU A 231 1.77 21.61 -9.11
N LEU A 232 1.12 21.53 -10.26
CA LEU A 232 1.76 21.36 -11.57
C LEU A 232 1.30 22.54 -12.47
N GLU A 233 2.26 23.38 -12.86
CA GLU A 233 2.01 24.57 -13.69
C GLU A 233 2.92 24.54 -14.92
N ASN A 234 2.33 24.22 -16.08
CA ASN A 234 3.04 24.09 -17.35
C ASN A 234 4.24 23.15 -17.29
N VAL A 235 4.09 22.05 -16.56
CA VAL A 235 5.15 21.03 -16.46
C VAL A 235 5.29 20.33 -17.80
N ARG A 236 6.50 20.38 -18.39
CA ARG A 236 6.81 19.81 -19.70
C ARG A 236 7.59 18.51 -19.55
N VAL A 237 7.14 17.48 -20.24
CA VAL A 237 7.81 16.17 -20.30
C VAL A 237 7.77 15.64 -21.74
N PRO A 238 8.79 14.89 -22.18
CA PRO A 238 8.82 14.29 -23.51
C PRO A 238 7.64 13.36 -23.77
N VAL A 239 7.20 13.25 -25.04
CA VAL A 239 6.09 12.37 -25.44
C VAL A 239 6.37 10.90 -25.13
N GLU A 240 7.64 10.49 -25.09
CA GLU A 240 8.11 9.15 -24.76
C GLU A 240 7.86 8.74 -23.32
N ASN A 241 7.54 9.71 -22.45
CA ASN A 241 7.20 9.44 -21.05
C ASN A 241 5.78 8.87 -20.89
N LEU A 242 4.95 8.91 -21.94
CA LEU A 242 3.59 8.38 -21.90
C LEU A 242 3.59 6.84 -21.93
N PHE A 243 2.77 6.20 -21.08
CA PHE A 243 2.59 4.76 -21.11
C PHE A 243 1.55 4.34 -22.14
N LEU A 244 1.85 3.37 -23.00
CA LEU A 244 0.94 2.71 -23.95
C LEU A 244 0.22 3.62 -24.97
N GLY A 245 0.32 4.96 -24.86
CA GLY A 245 -0.42 5.91 -25.66
C GLY A 245 -1.60 6.56 -24.92
N GLU A 246 -2.22 7.54 -25.57
CA GLU A 246 -3.32 8.30 -24.99
C GLU A 246 -4.58 7.45 -24.74
N GLY A 247 -5.33 7.78 -23.70
CA GLY A 247 -6.58 7.13 -23.34
C GLY A 247 -6.44 5.76 -22.63
N ARG A 248 -5.22 5.31 -22.33
CA ARG A 248 -4.95 4.00 -21.70
C ARG A 248 -4.78 4.09 -20.17
N GLY A 249 -4.91 5.28 -19.58
CA GLY A 249 -4.66 5.51 -18.16
C GLY A 249 -5.56 4.70 -17.23
N PHE A 250 -6.83 4.54 -17.57
CA PHE A 250 -7.76 3.75 -16.77
C PHE A 250 -7.40 2.25 -16.76
N GLU A 251 -7.02 1.71 -17.89
CA GLU A 251 -6.55 0.31 -18.03
C GLU A 251 -5.33 0.05 -17.16
N ILE A 252 -4.33 0.93 -17.23
CA ILE A 252 -3.10 0.84 -16.44
C ILE A 252 -3.43 0.91 -14.93
N SER A 253 -4.32 1.84 -14.52
CA SER A 253 -4.77 1.96 -13.13
C SER A 253 -5.39 0.67 -12.59
N GLN A 254 -6.21 -0.01 -13.39
CA GLN A 254 -6.81 -1.28 -12.98
C GLN A 254 -5.74 -2.39 -12.82
N GLY A 255 -4.75 -2.41 -13.71
CA GLY A 255 -3.61 -3.34 -13.62
C GLY A 255 -2.74 -3.13 -12.37
N ARG A 256 -2.51 -1.85 -11.99
CA ARG A 256 -1.73 -1.47 -10.81
C ARG A 256 -2.45 -1.70 -9.48
N LEU A 257 -3.71 -1.28 -9.40
CA LEU A 257 -4.45 -1.26 -8.14
C LEU A 257 -4.87 -2.65 -7.66
N GLY A 258 -4.93 -3.65 -8.54
CA GLY A 258 -5.23 -5.04 -8.17
C GLY A 258 -4.20 -5.59 -7.19
N PRO A 259 -2.93 -5.73 -7.59
CA PRO A 259 -1.84 -6.17 -6.71
C PRO A 259 -1.62 -5.25 -5.50
N GLY A 260 -1.67 -3.93 -5.68
CA GLY A 260 -1.52 -2.97 -4.58
C GLY A 260 -2.52 -3.19 -3.45
N ARG A 261 -3.78 -3.46 -3.77
CA ARG A 261 -4.85 -3.73 -2.77
C ARG A 261 -4.58 -4.98 -1.95
N ILE A 262 -4.11 -6.05 -2.59
CA ILE A 262 -3.83 -7.30 -1.89
C ILE A 262 -2.62 -7.14 -0.96
N HIS A 263 -1.57 -6.45 -1.41
CA HIS A 263 -0.40 -6.16 -0.57
C HIS A 263 -0.75 -5.33 0.67
N HIS A 264 -1.66 -4.35 0.54
CA HIS A 264 -2.17 -3.60 1.71
C HIS A 264 -2.90 -4.50 2.70
N CYS A 265 -3.71 -5.46 2.22
CA CYS A 265 -4.42 -6.39 3.08
C CYS A 265 -3.46 -7.37 3.79
N MET A 266 -2.45 -7.88 3.08
CA MET A 266 -1.41 -8.74 3.65
C MET A 266 -0.66 -8.02 4.80
N ARG A 267 -0.18 -6.80 4.55
CA ARG A 267 0.46 -5.99 5.60
C ARG A 267 -0.48 -5.68 6.76
N ALA A 268 -1.75 -5.39 6.48
CA ALA A 268 -2.74 -5.11 7.54
C ALA A 268 -2.91 -6.29 8.50
N ILE A 269 -2.83 -7.53 8.00
CA ILE A 269 -2.87 -8.74 8.83
C ILE A 269 -1.64 -8.78 9.76
N GLY A 270 -0.45 -8.50 9.24
CA GLY A 270 0.78 -8.43 10.04
C GLY A 270 0.73 -7.37 11.13
N VAL A 271 0.21 -6.16 10.82
CA VAL A 271 -0.03 -5.11 11.82
C VAL A 271 -1.01 -5.57 12.88
N ALA A 272 -2.09 -6.27 12.48
CA ALA A 272 -3.10 -6.78 13.41
C ALA A 272 -2.51 -7.83 14.36
N GLU A 273 -1.69 -8.77 13.85
CA GLU A 273 -0.96 -9.75 14.67
C GLU A 273 -0.06 -9.06 15.71
N ARG A 274 0.73 -8.07 15.29
CA ARG A 274 1.60 -7.33 16.20
C ARG A 274 0.79 -6.55 17.25
N THR A 275 -0.36 -6.01 16.86
CA THR A 275 -1.25 -5.26 17.76
C THR A 275 -1.91 -6.18 18.76
N LEU A 276 -2.39 -7.36 18.33
CA LEU A 276 -2.95 -8.40 19.22
C LEU A 276 -1.90 -8.87 20.23
N GLU A 277 -0.66 -9.07 19.79
CA GLU A 277 0.47 -9.42 20.67
C GLU A 277 0.69 -8.36 21.77
N LYS A 278 0.76 -7.07 21.38
CA LYS A 278 0.89 -5.95 22.34
C LYS A 278 -0.28 -5.90 23.31
N MET A 279 -1.50 -6.08 22.81
CA MET A 279 -2.72 -6.10 23.64
C MET A 279 -2.68 -7.26 24.64
N ALA A 280 -2.41 -8.47 24.20
CA ALA A 280 -2.34 -9.66 25.06
C ALA A 280 -1.27 -9.51 26.17
N LYS A 281 -0.06 -9.07 25.82
CA LYS A 281 1.01 -8.80 26.79
C LYS A 281 0.59 -7.75 27.82
N ARG A 282 -0.11 -6.70 27.40
CA ARG A 282 -0.62 -5.66 28.30
C ARG A 282 -1.64 -6.24 29.29
N LEU A 283 -2.62 -7.00 28.82
CA LEU A 283 -3.68 -7.60 29.62
C LEU A 283 -3.14 -8.61 30.66
N LEU A 284 -2.12 -9.38 30.28
CA LEU A 284 -1.47 -10.38 31.14
C LEU A 284 -0.55 -9.76 32.21
N THR A 285 -0.05 -8.55 32.01
CA THR A 285 0.91 -7.93 32.93
C THR A 285 0.27 -6.92 33.89
N ARG A 286 -0.93 -6.39 33.60
CA ARG A 286 -1.60 -5.37 34.42
C ARG A 286 -2.67 -6.00 35.30
N GLU A 287 -2.82 -5.43 36.50
CA GLU A 287 -3.83 -5.84 37.48
C GLU A 287 -4.83 -4.71 37.74
N THR A 288 -6.11 -5.10 37.88
CA THR A 288 -7.19 -4.20 38.29
C THR A 288 -8.23 -5.00 39.07
N PHE A 289 -8.81 -4.37 40.09
CA PHE A 289 -9.80 -5.04 40.96
C PHE A 289 -9.33 -6.42 41.49
N GLY A 290 -8.04 -6.52 41.84
CA GLY A 290 -7.45 -7.68 42.51
C GLY A 290 -7.13 -8.87 41.60
N LYS A 291 -7.20 -8.73 40.25
CA LYS A 291 -6.82 -9.78 39.30
C LYS A 291 -6.21 -9.18 38.02
N LYS A 292 -5.59 -10.03 37.19
CA LYS A 292 -5.08 -9.60 35.88
C LYS A 292 -6.23 -9.10 35.02
N ILE A 293 -5.96 -8.09 34.17
CA ILE A 293 -6.98 -7.59 33.23
C ILE A 293 -7.46 -8.72 32.32
N ALA A 294 -6.55 -9.63 31.89
CA ALA A 294 -6.87 -10.79 31.08
C ALA A 294 -7.92 -11.74 31.70
N GLU A 295 -8.11 -11.73 33.03
CA GLU A 295 -9.07 -12.58 33.75
C GLU A 295 -10.48 -11.98 33.79
N HIS A 296 -10.72 -10.84 33.15
CA HIS A 296 -12.05 -10.26 32.99
C HIS A 296 -12.66 -10.72 31.65
N SER A 297 -13.84 -11.34 31.70
CA SER A 297 -14.47 -12.02 30.56
C SER A 297 -14.63 -11.15 29.29
N VAL A 298 -14.84 -9.84 29.44
CA VAL A 298 -14.89 -8.91 28.30
C VAL A 298 -13.59 -8.89 27.47
N TRP A 299 -12.43 -9.13 28.11
CA TRP A 299 -11.17 -9.18 27.42
C TRP A 299 -10.92 -10.55 26.76
N GLU A 300 -11.40 -11.63 27.37
CA GLU A 300 -11.40 -12.95 26.75
C GLU A 300 -12.20 -12.93 25.43
N GLU A 301 -13.38 -12.31 25.44
CA GLU A 301 -14.20 -12.13 24.24
C GLU A 301 -13.50 -11.30 23.18
N ARG A 302 -12.91 -10.16 23.53
CA ARG A 302 -12.19 -9.29 22.57
C ARG A 302 -10.97 -9.98 21.96
N ILE A 303 -10.17 -10.69 22.74
CA ILE A 303 -9.04 -11.48 22.24
C ILE A 303 -9.50 -12.59 21.29
N ALA A 304 -10.59 -13.31 21.65
CA ALA A 304 -11.15 -14.35 20.80
C ALA A 304 -11.66 -13.78 19.47
N ASN A 305 -12.42 -12.68 19.50
CA ASN A 305 -12.92 -12.01 18.32
C ASN A 305 -11.78 -11.50 17.44
N ALA A 306 -10.74 -10.87 18.01
CA ALA A 306 -9.58 -10.41 17.26
C ALA A 306 -8.89 -11.57 16.52
N ARG A 307 -8.72 -12.73 17.17
CA ARG A 307 -8.16 -13.92 16.52
C ARG A 307 -9.05 -14.43 15.39
N ILE A 308 -10.36 -14.52 15.59
CA ILE A 308 -11.32 -14.95 14.56
C ILE A 308 -11.28 -14.00 13.35
N GLU A 309 -11.26 -12.71 13.59
CA GLU A 309 -11.24 -11.70 12.52
C GLU A 309 -9.93 -11.72 11.74
N ILE A 310 -8.78 -11.91 12.40
CA ILE A 310 -7.47 -12.05 11.74
C ILE A 310 -7.48 -13.28 10.83
N GLU A 311 -7.87 -14.45 11.35
CA GLU A 311 -7.88 -15.70 10.56
C GLU A 311 -8.85 -15.62 9.38
N SER A 312 -10.03 -15.06 9.59
CA SER A 312 -11.03 -14.84 8.52
C SER A 312 -10.48 -13.92 7.43
N SER A 313 -9.81 -12.84 7.82
CA SER A 313 -9.19 -11.89 6.88
C SER A 313 -8.02 -12.51 6.13
N ARG A 314 -7.19 -13.31 6.81
CA ARG A 314 -6.07 -14.04 6.20
C ARG A 314 -6.56 -15.03 5.15
N LEU A 315 -7.53 -15.88 5.51
CA LEU A 315 -8.08 -16.89 4.60
C LEU A 315 -8.71 -16.24 3.36
N LEU A 316 -9.46 -15.14 3.52
CA LEU A 316 -10.04 -14.44 2.38
C LEU A 316 -8.97 -13.76 1.53
N THR A 317 -7.92 -13.21 2.14
CA THR A 317 -6.77 -12.62 1.44
C THR A 317 -6.00 -13.67 0.64
N MET A 318 -5.75 -14.85 1.24
CA MET A 318 -5.13 -15.98 0.54
C MET A 318 -5.99 -16.49 -0.62
N LYS A 319 -7.32 -16.54 -0.45
CA LYS A 319 -8.24 -16.83 -1.55
C LYS A 319 -8.12 -15.81 -2.68
N ALA A 320 -8.08 -14.52 -2.36
CA ALA A 320 -7.92 -13.47 -3.38
C ALA A 320 -6.57 -13.58 -4.11
N ALA A 321 -5.48 -13.86 -3.39
CA ALA A 321 -4.17 -14.13 -3.97
C ALA A 321 -4.21 -15.31 -4.94
N TYR A 322 -4.77 -16.44 -4.52
CA TYR A 322 -4.93 -17.62 -5.35
C TYR A 322 -5.76 -17.35 -6.62
N MET A 323 -6.86 -16.62 -6.49
CA MET A 323 -7.68 -16.24 -7.64
C MET A 323 -6.92 -15.32 -8.61
N MET A 324 -6.11 -14.39 -8.09
CA MET A 324 -5.28 -13.54 -8.94
C MET A 324 -4.25 -14.36 -9.72
N ASP A 325 -3.60 -15.32 -9.08
CA ASP A 325 -2.58 -16.18 -9.69
C ASP A 325 -3.17 -17.14 -10.73
N THR A 326 -4.41 -17.62 -10.53
CA THR A 326 -5.01 -18.67 -11.37
C THR A 326 -5.91 -18.15 -12.47
N VAL A 327 -6.69 -17.08 -12.22
CA VAL A 327 -7.70 -16.57 -13.17
C VAL A 327 -7.54 -15.07 -13.47
N GLY A 328 -6.59 -14.40 -12.84
CA GLY A 328 -6.23 -13.00 -13.06
C GLY A 328 -7.15 -11.99 -12.38
N ASN A 329 -6.68 -10.75 -12.29
CA ASN A 329 -7.30 -9.65 -11.54
C ASN A 329 -8.74 -9.34 -11.95
N LYS A 330 -9.05 -9.46 -13.25
CA LYS A 330 -10.38 -9.14 -13.78
C LYS A 330 -11.46 -10.09 -13.24
N VAL A 331 -11.14 -11.37 -13.10
CA VAL A 331 -12.04 -12.39 -12.56
C VAL A 331 -12.06 -12.32 -11.03
N ALA A 332 -10.89 -12.15 -10.40
CA ALA A 332 -10.72 -12.06 -8.95
C ALA A 332 -11.25 -10.76 -8.31
N ARG A 333 -11.84 -9.84 -9.08
CA ARG A 333 -12.22 -8.50 -8.60
C ARG A 333 -13.21 -8.50 -7.43
N ALA A 334 -14.03 -9.55 -7.28
CA ALA A 334 -14.95 -9.69 -6.15
C ALA A 334 -14.17 -9.95 -4.86
N GLU A 335 -13.26 -10.90 -4.88
CA GLU A 335 -12.38 -11.25 -3.76
C GLU A 335 -11.49 -10.06 -3.38
N ILE A 336 -10.88 -9.38 -4.36
CA ILE A 336 -10.07 -8.18 -4.15
C ILE A 336 -10.89 -7.06 -3.47
N ALA A 337 -12.14 -6.86 -3.89
CA ALA A 337 -13.04 -5.89 -3.26
C ALA A 337 -13.40 -6.30 -1.81
N MET A 338 -13.69 -7.58 -1.59
CA MET A 338 -14.07 -8.08 -0.25
C MET A 338 -12.93 -7.92 0.77
N ILE A 339 -11.69 -8.30 0.42
CA ILE A 339 -10.56 -8.16 1.35
C ILE A 339 -10.25 -6.70 1.66
N LYS A 340 -10.43 -5.80 0.69
CA LYS A 340 -10.15 -4.37 0.85
C LYS A 340 -11.16 -3.69 1.79
N VAL A 341 -12.34 -4.28 1.99
CA VAL A 341 -13.30 -3.86 3.03
C VAL A 341 -13.00 -4.56 4.36
N LEU A 342 -12.78 -5.88 4.32
CA LEU A 342 -12.67 -6.69 5.55
C LEU A 342 -11.39 -6.39 6.32
N ALA A 343 -10.21 -6.51 5.69
CA ALA A 343 -8.93 -6.44 6.39
C ALA A 343 -8.66 -5.07 7.05
N PRO A 344 -8.95 -3.90 6.42
CA PRO A 344 -8.80 -2.62 7.09
C PRO A 344 -9.80 -2.39 8.22
N LYS A 345 -11.03 -2.91 8.12
CA LYS A 345 -12.01 -2.82 9.23
C LYS A 345 -11.56 -3.66 10.42
N MET A 346 -11.15 -4.90 10.19
CA MET A 346 -10.57 -5.79 11.19
C MET A 346 -9.41 -5.10 11.91
N LEU A 347 -8.45 -4.53 11.15
CA LEU A 347 -7.30 -3.86 11.75
C LEU A 347 -7.73 -2.66 12.62
N CYS A 348 -8.65 -1.81 12.14
CA CYS A 348 -9.16 -0.69 12.93
C CYS A 348 -9.79 -1.16 14.25
N SER A 349 -10.60 -2.23 14.22
CA SER A 349 -11.24 -2.81 15.40
C SER A 349 -10.21 -3.30 16.43
N ILE A 350 -9.21 -4.05 15.98
CA ILE A 350 -8.17 -4.61 16.86
C ILE A 350 -7.29 -3.51 17.47
N VAL A 351 -6.95 -2.47 16.69
CA VAL A 351 -6.15 -1.36 17.22
C VAL A 351 -6.95 -0.55 18.23
N ASP A 352 -8.25 -0.33 18.01
CA ASP A 352 -9.12 0.35 18.97
C ASP A 352 -9.20 -0.41 20.30
N ASP A 353 -9.40 -1.74 20.24
CA ASP A 353 -9.37 -2.60 21.43
C ASP A 353 -8.01 -2.59 22.14
N ALA A 354 -6.91 -2.54 21.38
CA ALA A 354 -5.56 -2.42 21.96
C ALA A 354 -5.35 -1.07 22.65
N ILE A 355 -5.83 0.04 22.08
CA ILE A 355 -5.83 1.36 22.72
C ILE A 355 -6.60 1.28 24.05
N GLN A 356 -7.80 0.70 24.02
CA GLN A 356 -8.63 0.53 25.20
C GLN A 356 -7.93 -0.32 26.29
N ALA A 357 -7.25 -1.42 25.90
CA ALA A 357 -6.48 -2.28 26.82
C ALA A 357 -5.30 -1.56 27.49
N HIS A 358 -4.73 -0.55 26.83
CA HIS A 358 -3.65 0.27 27.37
C HIS A 358 -4.14 1.44 28.22
N GLY A 359 -5.46 1.76 28.20
CA GLY A 359 -6.04 2.88 28.92
C GLY A 359 -5.42 4.21 28.46
N GLY A 360 -5.14 5.13 29.38
CA GLY A 360 -4.53 6.41 29.04
C GLY A 360 -3.22 6.29 28.25
N GLY A 361 -2.42 5.23 28.49
CA GLY A 361 -1.21 4.97 27.73
C GLY A 361 -1.49 4.66 26.24
N GLY A 362 -2.66 4.09 25.90
CA GLY A 362 -3.01 3.75 24.53
C GLY A 362 -3.17 4.97 23.60
N VAL A 363 -3.45 6.15 24.17
CA VAL A 363 -3.58 7.41 23.40
C VAL A 363 -2.32 8.27 23.44
N THR A 364 -1.26 7.82 24.14
CA THR A 364 0.07 8.47 24.12
C THR A 364 0.92 7.93 22.96
N THR A 365 2.07 8.55 22.75
CA THR A 365 3.07 8.07 21.77
C THR A 365 3.87 6.86 22.28
N ASP A 366 3.84 6.56 23.60
CA ASP A 366 4.69 5.56 24.25
C ASP A 366 4.52 4.12 23.69
N PHE A 367 3.33 3.79 23.22
CA PHE A 367 3.01 2.45 22.70
C PHE A 367 2.81 2.43 21.18
N GLY A 368 2.84 3.60 20.52
CA GLY A 368 2.68 3.74 19.07
C GLY A 368 1.29 3.39 18.53
N LEU A 369 0.30 3.11 19.41
CA LEU A 369 -1.03 2.65 18.99
C LEU A 369 -1.82 3.74 18.27
N GLY A 370 -1.69 5.01 18.67
CA GLY A 370 -2.32 6.13 17.98
C GLY A 370 -1.85 6.26 16.52
N LYS A 371 -0.54 6.14 16.27
CA LYS A 371 0.03 6.11 14.90
C LYS A 371 -0.47 4.89 14.13
N THR A 372 -0.50 3.72 14.77
CA THR A 372 -1.04 2.49 14.16
C THR A 372 -2.51 2.65 13.77
N TYR A 373 -3.34 3.28 14.63
CA TYR A 373 -4.74 3.56 14.33
C TYR A 373 -4.89 4.52 13.14
N ALA A 374 -4.09 5.60 13.11
CA ALA A 374 -4.08 6.54 12.01
C ALA A 374 -3.80 5.84 10.68
N SER A 375 -2.75 5.02 10.62
CA SER A 375 -2.38 4.23 9.43
C SER A 375 -3.47 3.21 9.06
N ALA A 376 -4.04 2.50 10.05
CA ALA A 376 -5.15 1.57 9.83
C ALA A 376 -6.38 2.25 9.22
N ARG A 377 -6.71 3.46 9.71
CA ARG A 377 -7.87 4.22 9.23
C ARG A 377 -7.71 4.68 7.79
N VAL A 378 -6.50 5.04 7.39
CA VAL A 378 -6.17 5.42 6.00
C VAL A 378 -6.44 4.27 5.03
N LEU A 379 -6.16 3.02 5.42
CA LEU A 379 -6.38 1.85 4.56
C LEU A 379 -7.84 1.67 4.12
N ARG A 380 -8.81 2.26 4.82
CA ARG A 380 -10.23 2.27 4.42
C ARG A 380 -10.55 3.31 3.34
N LEU A 381 -9.58 4.15 2.97
CA LEU A 381 -9.72 5.25 2.00
C LEU A 381 -8.85 5.06 0.77
N VAL A 382 -7.58 4.65 0.95
CA VAL A 382 -6.62 4.48 -0.15
C VAL A 382 -7.02 3.33 -1.07
N ASP A 383 -6.62 3.40 -2.34
CA ASP A 383 -6.91 2.41 -3.39
C ASP A 383 -8.41 2.11 -3.57
N GLY A 384 -9.24 3.10 -3.28
CA GLY A 384 -10.70 3.05 -3.27
C GLY A 384 -11.26 2.89 -1.86
N PRO A 385 -12.21 3.77 -1.47
CA PRO A 385 -12.85 3.69 -0.16
C PRO A 385 -13.81 2.49 -0.07
N ASP A 386 -14.21 2.14 1.16
CA ASP A 386 -15.12 1.02 1.47
C ASP A 386 -16.37 1.04 0.57
N GLU A 387 -16.93 2.21 0.28
CA GLU A 387 -18.15 2.40 -0.52
C GLU A 387 -17.97 1.95 -1.98
N VAL A 388 -16.81 2.21 -2.57
CA VAL A 388 -16.48 1.78 -3.94
C VAL A 388 -16.37 0.27 -4.01
N HIS A 389 -15.74 -0.35 -3.02
CA HIS A 389 -15.61 -1.81 -2.95
C HIS A 389 -16.95 -2.48 -2.65
N ASN A 390 -17.74 -1.99 -1.69
CA ASN A 390 -19.08 -2.48 -1.38
C ASN A 390 -20.00 -2.39 -2.60
N ARG A 391 -19.97 -1.28 -3.35
CA ARG A 391 -20.69 -1.13 -4.62
C ARG A 391 -20.28 -2.19 -5.64
N THR A 392 -18.98 -2.50 -5.73
CA THR A 392 -18.47 -3.52 -6.65
C THR A 392 -18.99 -4.90 -6.29
N ILE A 393 -18.91 -5.27 -5.00
CA ILE A 393 -19.40 -6.55 -4.48
C ILE A 393 -20.90 -6.69 -4.77
N ALA A 394 -21.70 -5.69 -4.36
CA ALA A 394 -23.16 -5.71 -4.53
C ALA A 394 -23.59 -5.81 -6.01
N ARG A 395 -22.92 -5.08 -6.92
CA ARG A 395 -23.21 -5.14 -8.36
C ARG A 395 -22.91 -6.51 -8.95
N LEU A 396 -21.82 -7.14 -8.52
CA LEU A 396 -21.47 -8.48 -8.98
C LEU A 396 -22.47 -9.52 -8.48
N GLU A 397 -22.94 -9.37 -7.24
CA GLU A 397 -23.95 -10.25 -6.66
C GLU A 397 -25.30 -10.09 -7.36
N PHE A 398 -25.82 -8.85 -7.48
CA PHE A 398 -27.08 -8.59 -8.19
C PHE A 398 -27.06 -9.05 -9.64
N LYS A 399 -25.91 -9.00 -10.31
CA LYS A 399 -25.80 -9.45 -11.71
C LYS A 399 -26.20 -10.90 -11.86
N LYS A 400 -25.84 -11.79 -10.94
CA LYS A 400 -26.18 -13.22 -10.97
C LYS A 400 -27.71 -13.41 -11.01
N TYR A 401 -28.42 -12.76 -10.12
CA TYR A 401 -29.89 -12.89 -10.00
C TYR A 401 -30.63 -12.17 -11.13
N LYS A 402 -30.10 -11.06 -11.64
CA LYS A 402 -30.68 -10.34 -12.76
C LYS A 402 -30.70 -11.19 -14.04
N GLU A 403 -29.60 -11.84 -14.36
CA GLU A 403 -29.47 -12.75 -15.50
C GLU A 403 -30.45 -13.96 -15.37
N GLU A 404 -30.59 -14.50 -14.15
CA GLU A 404 -31.56 -15.57 -13.85
C GLU A 404 -33.00 -15.12 -14.06
N LEU A 405 -33.40 -13.97 -13.52
CA LEU A 405 -34.75 -13.40 -13.66
C LEU A 405 -35.07 -13.04 -15.10
N GLU A 406 -34.14 -12.44 -15.85
CA GLU A 406 -34.33 -12.12 -17.27
C GLU A 406 -34.48 -13.41 -18.14
N SER A 407 -33.83 -14.50 -17.74
CA SER A 407 -33.99 -15.81 -18.40
C SER A 407 -35.35 -16.48 -18.10
N ALA A 408 -35.84 -16.30 -16.87
CA ALA A 408 -37.14 -16.88 -16.46
C ALA A 408 -38.35 -16.11 -17.02
N LEU A 409 -38.16 -14.86 -17.47
CA LEU A 409 -39.21 -14.04 -18.08
C LEU A 409 -39.30 -14.16 -19.60
N LYS A 410 -38.37 -14.88 -20.23
CA LYS A 410 -38.36 -15.25 -21.66
C LYS A 410 -38.97 -16.62 -21.87
#